data_0d172a4b5dcd252f936a68d6f7045c2d
#
_entry.id   0d172a4b5dcd252f936a68d6f7045c2d
#
_cell.length_a   1.000
_cell.length_b   1.000
_cell.length_c   1.000
_cell.angle_alpha   90.00
_cell.angle_beta   90.00
_cell.angle_gamma   90.00
#
_symmetry.space_group_name_H-M   'P 1'
#
loop_
_entity.id
_entity.type
_entity.pdbx_description
1 polymer ?
#
loop_
_entity_poly.entity_id
_entity_poly.type
_entity_poly.pdbx_seq_one_letter_code
_entity_poly.pdbx_strand_id
1 'polypeptide(L)'
;SKVFEEERELTVMLLVDIGASSQFGTVHATKRDIITEIGAVLSFSAVNNSDKIGVIFYSDKVEAYIPPKKGKQHALYIIRELLSKEPKGKSTQISSALRYFNNSTKQKSIAFILSDFLDANYEDALRIAGKKHDVIGIKIYDKMDMELPNAGLLQVQDAESGETKWVDSSSAFVRQSYQQEFFNMTAYSTQTFKKAGC
;
A
#
# COMPACT_ATOMS: atom_id res chain seq x y z
N SER A 1 33.66 31.85 -3.43
CA SER A 1 32.46 31.52 -4.20
C SER A 1 31.42 30.91 -3.28
N LYS A 2 30.28 31.58 -3.12
CA LYS A 2 29.18 31.01 -2.38
C LYS A 2 28.57 29.89 -3.22
N VAL A 3 28.72 28.65 -2.79
CA VAL A 3 27.98 27.52 -3.35
C VAL A 3 26.58 27.63 -2.79
N PHE A 4 25.61 27.99 -3.63
CA PHE A 4 24.20 27.90 -3.28
C PHE A 4 23.80 26.44 -3.42
N GLU A 5 23.59 25.75 -2.31
CA GLU A 5 22.83 24.50 -2.32
C GLU A 5 21.36 24.88 -2.60
N GLU A 6 20.90 24.56 -3.80
CA GLU A 6 19.47 24.57 -4.07
C GLU A 6 18.82 23.49 -3.23
N GLU A 7 18.17 23.86 -2.14
CA GLU A 7 17.23 22.98 -1.45
C GLU A 7 16.05 22.71 -2.37
N ARG A 8 16.04 21.57 -3.03
CA ARG A 8 14.92 21.14 -3.86
C ARG A 8 13.80 20.66 -2.96
N GLU A 9 12.67 21.34 -3.04
CA GLU A 9 11.42 20.88 -2.49
C GLU A 9 11.00 19.58 -3.18
N LEU A 10 10.83 18.53 -2.40
CA LEU A 10 10.32 17.25 -2.86
C LEU A 10 8.80 17.18 -2.67
N THR A 11 8.15 16.42 -3.53
CA THR A 11 6.75 16.02 -3.35
C THR A 11 6.73 14.54 -3.03
N VAL A 12 6.10 14.21 -1.92
CA VAL A 12 5.92 12.84 -1.44
C VAL A 12 4.45 12.48 -1.55
N MET A 13 4.15 11.36 -2.19
CA MET A 13 2.79 10.81 -2.27
C MET A 13 2.74 9.46 -1.60
N LEU A 14 1.78 9.29 -0.70
CA LEU A 14 1.46 8.01 -0.09
C LEU A 14 0.29 7.38 -0.85
N LEU A 15 0.47 6.16 -1.33
CA LEU A 15 -0.60 5.35 -1.89
C LEU A 15 -0.94 4.29 -0.85
N VAL A 16 -2.06 4.49 -0.16
CA VAL A 16 -2.42 3.73 1.05
C VAL A 16 -3.54 2.75 0.73
N ASP A 17 -3.21 1.47 0.82
CA ASP A 17 -4.16 0.38 0.69
C ASP A 17 -5.05 0.29 1.92
N ILE A 18 -6.33 0.57 1.72
CA ILE A 18 -7.37 0.42 2.74
C ILE A 18 -8.34 -0.72 2.41
N GLY A 19 -7.98 -1.59 1.48
CA GLY A 19 -8.80 -2.72 1.06
C GLY A 19 -9.13 -3.68 2.19
N ALA A 20 -10.07 -4.58 1.93
CA ALA A 20 -10.63 -5.47 2.94
C ALA A 20 -9.59 -6.39 3.58
N SER A 21 -8.53 -6.79 2.87
CA SER A 21 -7.45 -7.60 3.43
C SER A 21 -6.74 -6.93 4.60
N SER A 22 -6.75 -5.60 4.67
CA SER A 22 -6.15 -4.84 5.79
C SER A 22 -7.06 -4.75 7.02
N GLN A 23 -8.30 -5.21 6.96
CA GLN A 23 -9.31 -5.05 8.03
C GLN A 23 -9.81 -6.35 8.66
N PHE A 24 -9.35 -7.50 8.20
CA PHE A 24 -9.90 -8.78 8.62
C PHE A 24 -9.33 -9.26 9.96
N GLY A 25 -10.18 -9.38 10.99
CA GLY A 25 -9.85 -9.92 12.31
C GLY A 25 -8.86 -9.04 13.12
N THR A 26 -8.42 -9.54 14.29
CA THR A 26 -7.45 -8.85 15.16
C THR A 26 -6.08 -8.69 14.51
N VAL A 27 -5.72 -9.60 13.63
CA VAL A 27 -4.47 -9.60 12.87
C VAL A 27 -4.47 -8.50 11.82
N HIS A 28 -5.60 -8.23 11.20
CA HIS A 28 -5.74 -7.17 10.20
C HIS A 28 -5.74 -5.76 10.82
N ALA A 29 -6.25 -5.61 12.05
CA ALA A 29 -6.08 -4.39 12.80
C ALA A 29 -4.58 -4.05 12.95
N THR A 30 -3.74 -5.05 13.16
CA THR A 30 -2.28 -4.87 13.25
C THR A 30 -1.67 -4.38 11.94
N LYS A 31 -2.07 -4.92 10.77
CA LYS A 31 -1.59 -4.41 9.46
C LYS A 31 -2.02 -2.96 9.25
N ARG A 32 -3.26 -2.64 9.52
CA ARG A 32 -3.79 -1.27 9.42
C ARG A 32 -3.05 -0.31 10.35
N ASP A 33 -2.77 -0.73 11.57
CA ASP A 33 -2.02 0.06 12.55
C ASP A 33 -0.60 0.33 12.07
N ILE A 34 0.07 -0.66 11.50
CA ILE A 34 1.42 -0.51 10.94
C ILE A 34 1.41 0.45 9.74
N ILE A 35 0.45 0.31 8.84
CA ILE A 35 0.29 1.22 7.69
C ILE A 35 0.11 2.66 8.18
N THR A 36 -0.73 2.86 9.17
CA THR A 36 -0.98 4.18 9.77
C THR A 36 0.28 4.75 10.41
N GLU A 37 1.02 3.94 11.15
CA GLU A 37 2.28 4.34 11.79
C GLU A 37 3.34 4.75 10.76
N ILE A 38 3.54 3.96 9.73
CA ILE A 38 4.47 4.26 8.63
C ILE A 38 4.05 5.56 7.92
N GLY A 39 2.77 5.68 7.60
CA GLY A 39 2.22 6.89 6.98
C GLY A 39 2.44 8.14 7.82
N ALA A 40 2.26 8.03 9.14
CA ALA A 40 2.51 9.12 10.08
C ALA A 40 4.00 9.51 10.12
N VAL A 41 4.90 8.53 10.19
CA VAL A 41 6.36 8.77 10.18
C VAL A 41 6.78 9.47 8.90
N LEU A 42 6.30 9.02 7.75
CA LEU A 42 6.62 9.63 6.45
C LEU A 42 6.06 11.04 6.34
N SER A 43 4.87 11.29 6.88
CA SER A 43 4.25 12.61 6.89
C SER A 43 5.04 13.61 7.75
N PHE A 44 5.46 13.21 8.94
CA PHE A 44 6.31 14.05 9.80
C PHE A 44 7.70 14.28 9.22
N SER A 45 8.27 13.26 8.58
CA SER A 45 9.54 13.41 7.87
C SER A 45 9.45 14.46 6.76
N ALA A 46 8.37 14.45 6.00
CA ALA A 46 8.12 15.46 4.97
C ALA A 46 8.04 16.88 5.56
N VAL A 47 7.33 17.04 6.70
CA VAL A 47 7.27 18.33 7.41
C VAL A 47 8.66 18.80 7.83
N ASN A 48 9.45 17.92 8.45
CA ASN A 48 10.78 18.25 8.93
C ASN A 48 11.74 18.65 7.80
N ASN A 49 11.55 18.10 6.61
CA ASN A 49 12.34 18.41 5.41
C ASN A 49 11.74 19.54 4.57
N SER A 50 10.65 20.15 5.02
CA SER A 50 9.92 21.19 4.26
C SER A 50 9.44 20.69 2.88
N ASP A 51 9.08 19.41 2.79
CA ASP A 51 8.54 18.78 1.61
C ASP A 51 7.01 18.81 1.59
N LYS A 52 6.43 18.67 0.41
CA LYS A 52 4.99 18.46 0.25
C LYS A 52 4.65 16.99 0.47
N ILE A 53 3.51 16.73 1.10
CA ILE A 53 2.98 15.38 1.32
C ILE A 53 1.51 15.33 0.93
N GLY A 54 1.14 14.32 0.15
CA GLY A 54 -0.24 14.01 -0.21
C GLY A 54 -0.53 12.53 -0.06
N VAL A 55 -1.79 12.15 -0.17
CA VAL A 55 -2.23 10.75 0.01
C VAL A 55 -3.29 10.38 -1.01
N ILE A 56 -3.18 9.17 -1.54
CA ILE A 56 -4.25 8.48 -2.27
C ILE A 56 -4.64 7.27 -1.44
N PHE A 57 -5.89 7.26 -0.94
CA PHE A 57 -6.48 6.09 -0.29
C PHE A 57 -7.19 5.25 -1.35
N TYR A 58 -6.94 3.96 -1.38
CA TYR A 58 -7.54 3.07 -2.36
C TYR A 58 -7.93 1.71 -1.79
N SER A 59 -8.94 1.13 -2.40
CA SER A 59 -9.35 -0.28 -2.30
C SER A 59 -9.31 -0.88 -3.71
N ASP A 60 -10.42 -1.38 -4.24
CA ASP A 60 -10.59 -1.71 -5.67
C ASP A 60 -10.68 -0.46 -6.57
N LYS A 61 -10.84 0.69 -5.95
CA LYS A 61 -10.89 2.02 -6.59
C LYS A 61 -10.24 3.04 -5.68
N VAL A 62 -9.92 4.21 -6.22
CA VAL A 62 -9.51 5.36 -5.41
C VAL A 62 -10.71 5.84 -4.59
N GLU A 63 -10.55 5.92 -3.28
CA GLU A 63 -11.61 6.31 -2.36
C GLU A 63 -11.46 7.74 -1.84
N ALA A 64 -10.23 8.25 -1.77
CA ALA A 64 -9.96 9.63 -1.40
C ALA A 64 -8.61 10.09 -1.92
N TYR A 65 -8.51 11.37 -2.19
CA TYR A 65 -7.29 12.03 -2.61
C TYR A 65 -7.06 13.28 -1.77
N ILE A 66 -5.89 13.35 -1.16
CA ILE A 66 -5.43 14.55 -0.44
C ILE A 66 -4.25 15.12 -1.24
N PRO A 67 -4.41 16.30 -1.84
CA PRO A 67 -3.35 16.92 -2.63
C PRO A 67 -2.10 17.19 -1.80
N PRO A 68 -0.91 17.14 -2.40
CA PRO A 68 0.32 17.42 -1.67
C PRO A 68 0.40 18.90 -1.28
N LYS A 69 0.66 19.14 0.00
CA LYS A 69 0.89 20.47 0.58
C LYS A 69 1.95 20.39 1.67
N LYS A 70 2.55 21.53 1.98
CA LYS A 70 3.51 21.68 3.07
C LYS A 70 2.83 21.93 4.41
N GLY A 71 3.58 21.69 5.46
CA GLY A 71 3.30 22.19 6.80
C GLY A 71 2.68 21.16 7.74
N LYS A 72 2.86 21.44 9.01
CA LYS A 72 2.45 20.57 10.12
C LYS A 72 0.93 20.32 10.15
N GLN A 73 0.13 21.34 9.85
CA GLN A 73 -1.34 21.21 9.85
C GLN A 73 -1.82 20.22 8.81
N HIS A 74 -1.21 20.26 7.63
CA HIS A 74 -1.54 19.32 6.56
C HIS A 74 -1.14 17.88 6.91
N ALA A 75 0.04 17.70 7.50
CA ALA A 75 0.48 16.38 7.97
C ALA A 75 -0.45 15.83 9.06
N LEU A 76 -0.89 16.66 10.00
CA LEU A 76 -1.84 16.24 11.03
C LEU A 76 -3.20 15.86 10.44
N TYR A 77 -3.64 16.57 9.41
CA TYR A 77 -4.86 16.20 8.68
C TYR A 77 -4.72 14.83 8.02
N ILE A 78 -3.59 14.55 7.37
CA ILE A 78 -3.29 13.25 6.77
C ILE A 78 -3.32 12.14 7.82
N ILE A 79 -2.68 12.35 8.97
CA ILE A 79 -2.64 11.36 10.06
C ILE A 79 -4.04 11.07 10.58
N ARG A 80 -4.87 12.09 10.73
CA ARG A 80 -6.28 11.92 11.13
C ARG A 80 -7.04 11.05 10.12
N GLU A 81 -6.86 11.30 8.84
CA GLU A 81 -7.49 10.50 7.80
C GLU A 81 -6.96 9.06 7.77
N LEU A 82 -5.66 8.85 8.00
CA LEU A 82 -5.08 7.52 8.14
C LEU A 82 -5.71 6.72 9.29
N LEU A 83 -6.00 7.39 10.40
CA LEU A 83 -6.61 6.76 11.58
C LEU A 83 -8.09 6.42 11.39
N SER A 84 -8.82 7.24 10.65
CA SER A 84 -10.29 7.19 10.59
C SER A 84 -10.87 6.66 9.28
N LYS A 85 -10.05 6.51 8.23
CA LYS A 85 -10.56 6.15 6.91
C LYS A 85 -11.09 4.72 6.88
N GLU A 86 -12.37 4.58 6.53
CA GLU A 86 -13.02 3.29 6.33
C GLU A 86 -13.20 3.01 4.85
N PRO A 87 -12.90 1.79 4.35
CA PRO A 87 -13.07 1.46 2.94
C PRO A 87 -14.55 1.28 2.60
N LYS A 88 -14.89 1.69 1.39
CA LYS A 88 -16.19 1.39 0.76
C LYS A 88 -16.10 0.17 -0.15
N GLY A 89 -14.93 -0.06 -0.76
CA GLY A 89 -14.66 -1.20 -1.61
C GLY A 89 -14.31 -2.46 -0.83
N LYS A 90 -14.50 -3.62 -1.47
CA LYS A 90 -14.33 -4.94 -0.84
C LYS A 90 -13.01 -5.64 -1.19
N SER A 91 -12.33 -5.16 -2.22
CA SER A 91 -11.09 -5.75 -2.73
C SER A 91 -9.99 -4.71 -2.87
N THR A 92 -8.85 -5.10 -3.42
CA THR A 92 -7.69 -4.22 -3.60
C THR A 92 -7.25 -4.23 -5.06
N GLN A 93 -7.05 -3.03 -5.64
CA GLN A 93 -6.45 -2.87 -6.96
C GLN A 93 -5.39 -1.76 -6.93
N ILE A 94 -4.14 -2.15 -6.86
CA ILE A 94 -2.99 -1.23 -6.91
C ILE A 94 -2.97 -0.43 -8.21
N SER A 95 -3.36 -1.05 -9.32
CA SER A 95 -3.42 -0.39 -10.63
C SER A 95 -4.32 0.84 -10.65
N SER A 96 -5.42 0.84 -9.91
CA SER A 96 -6.31 2.00 -9.81
C SER A 96 -5.62 3.19 -9.14
N ALA A 97 -4.90 2.95 -8.06
CA ALA A 97 -4.13 3.97 -7.36
C ALA A 97 -2.98 4.52 -8.23
N LEU A 98 -2.25 3.64 -8.89
CA LEU A 98 -1.14 4.03 -9.77
C LEU A 98 -1.61 4.84 -10.98
N ARG A 99 -2.71 4.46 -11.61
CA ARG A 99 -3.30 5.24 -12.71
C ARG A 99 -3.72 6.63 -12.26
N TYR A 100 -4.36 6.72 -11.11
CA TYR A 100 -4.74 8.00 -10.55
C TYR A 100 -3.52 8.86 -10.24
N PHE A 101 -2.49 8.27 -9.63
CA PHE A 101 -1.22 8.92 -9.36
C PHE A 101 -0.56 9.43 -10.65
N ASN A 102 -0.48 8.60 -11.69
CA ASN A 102 0.09 8.99 -12.98
C ASN A 102 -0.64 10.15 -13.63
N ASN A 103 -1.96 10.22 -13.46
CA ASN A 103 -2.79 11.28 -14.04
C ASN A 103 -2.82 12.56 -13.23
N SER A 104 -2.74 12.47 -11.90
CA SER A 104 -2.86 13.62 -10.99
C SER A 104 -1.53 14.30 -10.67
N THR A 105 -0.41 13.59 -10.82
CA THR A 105 0.90 14.06 -10.40
C THR A 105 1.80 14.30 -11.61
N LYS A 106 1.93 15.57 -12.00
CA LYS A 106 2.67 15.94 -13.22
C LYS A 106 4.16 16.17 -12.99
N GLN A 107 4.55 16.60 -11.80
CA GLN A 107 5.94 16.80 -11.44
C GLN A 107 6.54 15.52 -10.87
N LYS A 108 7.84 15.31 -11.09
CA LYS A 108 8.56 14.19 -10.50
C LYS A 108 8.37 14.17 -8.99
N SER A 109 7.93 13.04 -8.46
CA SER A 109 7.59 12.86 -7.05
C SER A 109 8.14 11.54 -6.53
N ILE A 110 8.20 11.41 -5.21
CA ILE A 110 8.47 10.15 -4.55
C ILE A 110 7.12 9.57 -4.13
N ALA A 111 6.82 8.35 -4.56
CA ALA A 111 5.61 7.64 -4.18
C ALA A 111 5.93 6.43 -3.31
N PHE A 112 5.30 6.34 -2.16
CA PHE A 112 5.34 5.17 -1.29
C PHE A 112 4.03 4.43 -1.39
N ILE A 113 4.07 3.16 -1.83
CA ILE A 113 2.90 2.30 -1.87
C ILE A 113 2.92 1.43 -0.61
N LEU A 114 1.95 1.66 0.27
CA LEU A 114 1.79 0.93 1.53
C LEU A 114 0.70 -0.11 1.36
N SER A 115 1.06 -1.38 1.23
CA SER A 115 0.14 -2.47 0.94
C SER A 115 0.73 -3.82 1.38
N ASP A 116 -0.12 -4.84 1.47
CA ASP A 116 0.34 -6.23 1.58
C ASP A 116 0.75 -6.83 0.22
N PHE A 117 0.47 -6.13 -0.88
CA PHE A 117 0.78 -6.55 -2.25
C PHE A 117 0.21 -7.91 -2.64
N LEU A 118 -0.92 -8.29 -2.04
CA LEU A 118 -1.67 -9.49 -2.44
C LEU A 118 -2.60 -9.15 -3.61
N ASP A 119 -2.04 -8.60 -4.65
CA ASP A 119 -2.71 -8.11 -5.86
C ASP A 119 -1.83 -8.38 -7.08
N ALA A 120 -2.43 -8.31 -8.27
CA ALA A 120 -1.77 -8.56 -9.54
C ALA A 120 -2.21 -7.54 -10.60
N ASN A 121 -1.67 -7.65 -11.81
CA ASN A 121 -2.08 -6.86 -12.97
C ASN A 121 -1.84 -5.35 -12.84
N TYR A 122 -0.74 -4.95 -12.18
CA TYR A 122 -0.35 -3.55 -12.07
C TYR A 122 0.99 -3.22 -12.75
N GLU A 123 1.51 -4.12 -13.57
CA GLU A 123 2.83 -3.98 -14.21
C GLU A 123 2.93 -2.73 -15.08
N ASP A 124 1.94 -2.50 -15.94
CA ASP A 124 1.96 -1.37 -16.87
C ASP A 124 1.84 -0.03 -16.13
N ALA A 125 0.94 0.06 -15.17
CA ALA A 125 0.76 1.26 -14.36
C ALA A 125 2.02 1.57 -13.53
N LEU A 126 2.66 0.55 -12.97
CA LEU A 126 3.90 0.70 -12.21
C LEU A 126 5.07 1.12 -13.12
N ARG A 127 5.18 0.54 -14.29
CA ARG A 127 6.21 0.90 -15.27
C ARG A 127 6.10 2.37 -15.69
N ILE A 128 4.89 2.84 -15.95
CA ILE A 128 4.64 4.25 -16.30
C ILE A 128 5.03 5.16 -15.13
N ALA A 129 4.62 4.81 -13.90
CA ALA A 129 4.98 5.57 -12.70
C ALA A 129 6.51 5.59 -12.48
N GLY A 130 7.17 4.45 -12.63
CA GLY A 130 8.61 4.31 -12.41
C GLY A 130 9.48 5.08 -13.42
N LYS A 131 8.97 5.34 -14.62
CA LYS A 131 9.67 6.17 -15.61
C LYS A 131 9.71 7.65 -15.23
N LYS A 132 8.70 8.13 -14.53
CA LYS A 132 8.53 9.55 -14.21
C LYS A 132 8.86 9.87 -12.76
N HIS A 133 8.62 8.95 -11.85
CA HIS A 133 8.70 9.14 -10.42
C HIS A 133 9.62 8.11 -9.77
N ASP A 134 10.04 8.39 -8.55
CA ASP A 134 10.69 7.41 -7.69
C ASP A 134 9.60 6.67 -6.91
N VAL A 135 9.38 5.40 -7.23
CA VAL A 135 8.33 4.58 -6.62
C VAL A 135 8.94 3.53 -5.70
N ILE A 136 8.47 3.52 -4.47
CA ILE A 136 8.93 2.60 -3.42
C ILE A 136 7.73 1.84 -2.88
N GLY A 137 7.75 0.52 -3.01
CA GLY A 137 6.77 -0.35 -2.38
C GLY A 137 7.21 -0.72 -0.97
N ILE A 138 6.34 -0.54 0.01
CA ILE A 138 6.54 -1.01 1.38
C ILE A 138 5.52 -2.10 1.63
N LYS A 139 6.00 -3.35 1.68
CA LYS A 139 5.15 -4.52 1.90
C LYS A 139 4.92 -4.73 3.39
N ILE A 140 3.65 -4.67 3.77
CA ILE A 140 3.19 -4.95 5.12
C ILE A 140 2.44 -6.27 5.08
N TYR A 141 2.92 -7.26 5.82
CA TYR A 141 2.27 -8.56 5.91
C TYR A 141 2.27 -9.06 7.34
N ASP A 142 1.38 -9.99 7.61
CA ASP A 142 1.23 -10.65 8.88
C ASP A 142 1.63 -12.13 8.74
N LYS A 143 1.98 -12.76 9.86
CA LYS A 143 2.27 -14.20 9.88
C LYS A 143 1.11 -15.03 9.33
N MET A 144 -0.13 -14.61 9.57
CA MET A 144 -1.32 -15.27 9.07
C MET A 144 -1.49 -15.16 7.55
N ASP A 145 -0.87 -14.17 6.90
CA ASP A 145 -0.81 -14.11 5.44
C ASP A 145 0.10 -15.19 4.86
N MET A 146 1.14 -15.55 5.60
CA MET A 146 2.15 -16.51 5.19
C MET A 146 1.78 -17.96 5.54
N GLU A 147 1.19 -18.18 6.70
CA GLU A 147 0.92 -19.52 7.25
C GLU A 147 -0.50 -19.60 7.81
N LEU A 148 -1.26 -20.63 7.42
CA LEU A 148 -2.50 -21.01 8.11
C LEU A 148 -2.16 -21.84 9.34
N PRO A 149 -2.75 -21.52 10.52
CA PRO A 149 -2.65 -22.41 11.67
C PRO A 149 -3.44 -23.71 11.41
N ASN A 150 -3.02 -24.82 12.01
CA ASN A 150 -3.80 -26.06 12.01
C ASN A 150 -4.90 -25.92 13.06
N ALA A 151 -6.04 -25.36 12.67
CA ALA A 151 -7.16 -25.03 13.56
C ALA A 151 -8.53 -25.45 13.00
N GLY A 152 -8.56 -26.46 12.13
CA GLY A 152 -9.79 -26.94 11.51
C GLY A 152 -10.33 -26.03 10.43
N LEU A 153 -11.65 -25.89 10.35
CA LEU A 153 -12.29 -25.01 9.39
C LEU A 153 -12.07 -23.55 9.75
N LEU A 154 -11.46 -22.82 8.82
CA LEU A 154 -11.21 -21.38 8.94
C LEU A 154 -11.92 -20.63 7.82
N GLN A 155 -12.40 -19.46 8.15
CA GLN A 155 -12.94 -18.53 7.16
C GLN A 155 -11.79 -17.64 6.65
N VAL A 156 -11.56 -17.70 5.35
CA VAL A 156 -10.50 -16.94 4.67
C VAL A 156 -11.11 -16.05 3.63
N GLN A 157 -10.64 -14.82 3.56
CA GLN A 157 -11.05 -13.88 2.53
C GLN A 157 -10.09 -13.95 1.33
N ASP A 158 -10.68 -14.08 0.13
CA ASP A 158 -9.92 -14.00 -1.11
C ASP A 158 -9.48 -12.55 -1.37
N ALA A 159 -8.18 -12.33 -1.53
CA ALA A 159 -7.62 -11.00 -1.72
C ALA A 159 -8.02 -10.37 -3.06
N GLU A 160 -8.27 -11.16 -4.10
CA GLU A 160 -8.65 -10.66 -5.41
C GLU A 160 -10.14 -10.30 -5.50
N SER A 161 -10.99 -11.22 -5.05
CA SER A 161 -12.45 -11.05 -5.14
C SER A 161 -13.07 -10.38 -3.92
N GLY A 162 -12.41 -10.41 -2.79
CA GLY A 162 -12.96 -9.99 -1.50
C GLY A 162 -13.99 -10.96 -0.94
N GLU A 163 -14.24 -12.09 -1.61
CA GLU A 163 -15.16 -13.11 -1.15
C GLU A 163 -14.58 -13.93 0.00
N THR A 164 -15.44 -14.32 0.90
CA THR A 164 -15.06 -15.15 2.04
C THR A 164 -15.41 -16.61 1.75
N LYS A 165 -14.44 -17.50 1.96
CA LYS A 165 -14.63 -18.95 1.80
C LYS A 165 -14.13 -19.69 3.02
N TRP A 166 -14.72 -20.87 3.27
CA TRP A 166 -14.27 -21.79 4.28
C TRP A 166 -13.17 -22.71 3.72
N VAL A 167 -12.08 -22.85 4.46
CA VAL A 167 -11.00 -23.77 4.14
C VAL A 167 -10.73 -24.70 5.32
N ASP A 168 -10.40 -25.96 5.04
CA ASP A 168 -10.01 -26.91 6.06
C ASP A 168 -8.49 -26.79 6.32
N SER A 169 -8.14 -26.05 7.35
CA SER A 169 -6.74 -25.82 7.73
C SER A 169 -6.08 -27.05 8.40
N SER A 170 -6.85 -28.09 8.72
CA SER A 170 -6.29 -29.36 9.22
C SER A 170 -5.60 -30.15 8.11
N SER A 171 -5.92 -29.89 6.84
CA SER A 171 -5.27 -30.49 5.68
C SER A 171 -3.88 -29.88 5.46
N ALA A 172 -2.86 -30.73 5.47
CA ALA A 172 -1.50 -30.30 5.15
C ALA A 172 -1.39 -29.75 3.72
N PHE A 173 -2.13 -30.31 2.78
CA PHE A 173 -2.18 -29.84 1.40
C PHE A 173 -2.74 -28.41 1.32
N VAL A 174 -3.80 -28.10 2.04
CA VAL A 174 -4.39 -26.75 2.09
C VAL A 174 -3.41 -25.76 2.68
N ARG A 175 -2.74 -26.10 3.78
CA ARG A 175 -1.73 -25.23 4.40
C ARG A 175 -0.54 -24.95 3.47
N GLN A 176 -0.05 -25.98 2.78
CA GLN A 176 1.05 -25.86 1.82
C GLN A 176 0.66 -25.00 0.62
N SER A 177 -0.54 -25.19 0.08
CA SER A 177 -1.06 -24.39 -1.04
C SER A 177 -1.19 -22.92 -0.67
N TYR A 178 -1.66 -22.63 0.53
CA TYR A 178 -1.78 -21.27 1.05
C TYR A 178 -0.40 -20.59 1.18
N GLN A 179 0.57 -21.28 1.74
CA GLN A 179 1.94 -20.77 1.87
C GLN A 179 2.59 -20.55 0.50
N GLN A 180 2.38 -21.48 -0.44
CA GLN A 180 2.92 -21.36 -1.80
C GLN A 180 2.33 -20.14 -2.52
N GLU A 181 1.05 -19.89 -2.36
CA GLU A 181 0.39 -18.71 -2.93
C GLU A 181 1.00 -17.41 -2.40
N PHE A 182 1.23 -17.32 -1.10
CA PHE A 182 1.93 -16.17 -0.51
C PHE A 182 3.32 -15.96 -1.12
N PHE A 183 4.11 -16.99 -1.26
CA PHE A 183 5.44 -16.90 -1.86
C PHE A 183 5.37 -16.52 -3.34
N ASN A 184 4.39 -17.03 -4.08
CA ASN A 184 4.19 -16.68 -5.48
C ASN A 184 3.82 -15.21 -5.63
N MET A 185 2.94 -14.68 -4.79
CA MET A 185 2.57 -13.27 -4.79
C MET A 185 3.73 -12.36 -4.37
N THR A 186 4.54 -12.80 -3.43
CA THR A 186 5.76 -12.08 -3.03
C THR A 186 6.77 -12.03 -4.17
N ALA A 187 7.00 -13.15 -4.84
CA ALA A 187 7.89 -13.21 -5.99
C ALA A 187 7.39 -12.31 -7.14
N TYR A 188 6.08 -12.35 -7.40
CA TYR A 188 5.45 -11.50 -8.40
C TYR A 188 5.68 -10.01 -8.11
N SER A 189 5.40 -9.54 -6.90
CA SER A 189 5.59 -8.14 -6.54
C SER A 189 7.05 -7.71 -6.64
N THR A 190 7.98 -8.52 -6.12
CA THR A 190 9.41 -8.24 -6.18
C THR A 190 9.91 -8.11 -7.62
N GLN A 191 9.53 -9.04 -8.48
CA GLN A 191 9.93 -9.02 -9.89
C GLN A 191 9.30 -7.86 -10.65
N THR A 192 8.03 -7.55 -10.37
CA THR A 192 7.31 -6.45 -11.03
C THR A 192 7.94 -5.11 -10.71
N PHE A 193 8.28 -4.86 -9.45
CA PHE A 193 8.99 -3.65 -9.04
C PHE A 193 10.37 -3.57 -9.67
N LYS A 194 11.13 -4.65 -9.65
CA LYS A 194 12.47 -4.71 -10.25
C LYS A 194 12.44 -4.41 -11.76
N LYS A 195 11.51 -4.99 -12.50
CA LYS A 195 11.33 -4.75 -13.94
C LYS A 195 10.91 -3.31 -14.25
N ALA A 196 10.18 -2.68 -13.35
CA ALA A 196 9.74 -1.29 -13.49
C ALA A 196 10.83 -0.27 -13.10
N GLY A 197 11.95 -0.72 -12.57
CA GLY A 197 13.03 0.16 -12.08
C GLY A 197 12.72 0.80 -10.74
N CYS A 198 11.89 0.14 -9.92
CA CYS A 198 11.45 0.62 -8.62
C CYS A 198 12.12 -0.16 -7.48
#